data_6ab41776c4dc3dc3af3862c80de05ee2
#
_entry.id   6ab41776c4dc3dc3af3862c80de05ee2
#
_cell.length_a   1.000
_cell.length_b   1.000
_cell.length_c   1.000
_cell.angle_alpha   90.00
_cell.angle_beta   90.00
_cell.angle_gamma   90.00
#
_symmetry.space_group_name_H-M   'P 1'
#
loop_
_entity.id
_entity.type
_entity.pdbx_description
1 polymer ?
#
loop_
_entity_poly.entity_id
_entity_poly.type
_entity_poly.pdbx_seq_one_letter_code
_entity_poly.pdbx_strand_id
1 'polypeptide(L)'
;RTSRVQPTSLLANMLATLSRPPRTLISASAVGIYGDRGDEELTEESATATDFLGQLARDWESAAEPAAAAGIRVVHPRFGLILTPAGGVLDRLLTPFRLGVGGALGDGRQFMSWISIDDVLGAIYHLLAHDAISGPANVTAPTPVRNEDFTNTLGHILQRPTIIPVPAFALRAVFGEMADALLLASQHAEPAVLSGSGYRFRYPELEGALRHLLGRETAG
;
A
#
# COMPACT_ATOMS: atom_id res chain seq x y z
N ARG A 1 -7.64 9.99 -12.96
CA ARG A 1 -7.04 9.54 -14.24
C ARG A 1 -5.97 10.52 -14.73
N THR A 2 -6.27 11.80 -14.87
CA THR A 2 -5.33 12.82 -15.40
C THR A 2 -4.00 12.91 -14.63
N SER A 3 -4.00 12.73 -13.32
CA SER A 3 -2.79 12.88 -12.48
C SER A 3 -1.87 11.65 -12.45
N ARG A 4 -2.31 10.50 -12.95
CA ARG A 4 -1.54 9.23 -12.93
C ARG A 4 -1.39 8.64 -14.33
N VAL A 5 -2.49 8.32 -14.99
CA VAL A 5 -2.50 7.63 -16.28
C VAL A 5 -1.79 8.45 -17.36
N GLN A 6 -2.16 9.74 -17.51
CA GLN A 6 -1.57 10.58 -18.55
C GLN A 6 -0.06 10.79 -18.41
N PRO A 7 0.51 11.15 -17.22
CA PRO A 7 1.95 11.29 -17.05
C PRO A 7 2.70 9.99 -17.29
N THR A 8 2.14 8.84 -16.84
CA THR A 8 2.76 7.53 -17.06
C THR A 8 2.78 7.18 -18.54
N SER A 9 1.66 7.36 -19.25
CA SER A 9 1.58 7.12 -20.70
C SER A 9 2.55 8.02 -21.48
N LEU A 10 2.62 9.31 -21.14
CA LEU A 10 3.55 10.24 -21.76
C LEU A 10 5.00 9.78 -21.56
N LEU A 11 5.37 9.47 -20.32
CA LEU A 11 6.72 8.98 -19.99
C LEU A 11 7.04 7.67 -20.72
N ALA A 12 6.15 6.69 -20.69
CA ALA A 12 6.34 5.39 -21.33
C ALA A 12 6.55 5.52 -22.85
N ASN A 13 5.74 6.36 -23.52
CA ASN A 13 5.90 6.64 -24.95
C ASN A 13 7.25 7.35 -25.23
N MET A 14 7.65 8.32 -24.42
CA MET A 14 8.95 8.98 -24.58
C MET A 14 10.11 7.98 -24.42
N LEU A 15 10.07 7.14 -23.40
CA LEU A 15 11.10 6.14 -23.14
C LEU A 15 11.21 5.14 -24.30
N ALA A 16 10.08 4.73 -24.90
CA ALA A 16 10.02 3.82 -26.03
C ALA A 16 10.68 4.37 -27.31
N THR A 17 10.82 5.69 -27.43
CA THR A 17 11.44 6.33 -28.62
C THR A 17 12.93 6.64 -28.45
N LEU A 18 13.50 6.41 -27.26
CA LEU A 18 14.90 6.72 -27.00
C LEU A 18 15.83 5.76 -27.75
N SER A 19 16.91 6.27 -28.32
CA SER A 19 17.99 5.46 -28.91
C SER A 19 18.75 4.64 -27.87
N ARG A 20 18.73 5.04 -26.61
CA ARG A 20 19.28 4.33 -25.45
C ARG A 20 18.24 4.35 -24.32
N PRO A 21 17.25 3.46 -24.36
CA PRO A 21 16.23 3.41 -23.34
C PRO A 21 16.81 2.91 -22.00
N PRO A 22 16.19 3.25 -20.87
CA PRO A 22 16.55 2.67 -19.58
C PRO A 22 16.26 1.16 -19.60
N ARG A 23 17.00 0.39 -18.80
CA ARG A 23 16.77 -1.05 -18.69
C ARG A 23 15.46 -1.38 -17.95
N THR A 24 15.05 -0.51 -17.04
CA THR A 24 13.92 -0.76 -16.15
C THR A 24 13.10 0.52 -15.93
N LEU A 25 11.79 0.35 -15.96
CA LEU A 25 10.81 1.34 -15.50
C LEU A 25 10.06 0.77 -14.30
N ILE A 26 10.12 1.45 -13.15
CA ILE A 26 9.26 1.18 -12.01
C ILE A 26 8.10 2.18 -12.05
N SER A 27 6.90 1.66 -12.33
CA SER A 27 5.67 2.45 -12.41
C SER A 27 4.76 2.11 -11.25
N ALA A 28 4.55 3.04 -10.33
CA ALA A 28 3.74 2.83 -9.13
C ALA A 28 2.31 2.38 -9.45
N SER A 29 1.78 1.52 -8.58
CA SER A 29 0.38 1.09 -8.53
C SER A 29 -0.07 1.00 -7.07
N ALA A 30 -1.21 0.39 -6.77
CA ALA A 30 -1.73 0.26 -5.41
C ALA A 30 -2.52 -1.03 -5.23
N VAL A 31 -2.53 -1.59 -4.01
CA VAL A 31 -3.36 -2.76 -3.65
C VAL A 31 -4.86 -2.48 -3.79
N GLY A 32 -5.28 -1.23 -3.86
CA GLY A 32 -6.64 -0.84 -4.21
C GLY A 32 -7.14 -1.38 -5.56
N ILE A 33 -6.24 -1.91 -6.40
CA ILE A 33 -6.59 -2.62 -7.64
C ILE A 33 -7.45 -3.86 -7.38
N TYR A 34 -7.36 -4.46 -6.19
CA TYR A 34 -8.13 -5.65 -5.81
C TYR A 34 -9.55 -5.33 -5.33
N GLY A 35 -9.84 -4.07 -4.95
CA GLY A 35 -11.12 -3.67 -4.37
C GLY A 35 -11.33 -4.19 -2.95
N ASP A 36 -12.60 -4.27 -2.53
CA ASP A 36 -13.00 -4.90 -1.27
C ASP A 36 -13.20 -6.41 -1.49
N ARG A 37 -12.40 -7.23 -0.81
CA ARG A 37 -12.42 -8.70 -0.95
C ARG A 37 -12.63 -9.41 0.37
N GLY A 38 -13.05 -8.70 1.41
CA GLY A 38 -13.28 -9.29 2.73
C GLY A 38 -12.03 -9.96 3.28
N ASP A 39 -12.12 -11.25 3.60
CA ASP A 39 -11.03 -12.04 4.20
C ASP A 39 -10.19 -12.82 3.16
N GLU A 40 -10.45 -12.63 1.86
CA GLU A 40 -9.73 -13.35 0.80
C GLU A 40 -8.26 -12.93 0.76
N GLU A 41 -7.36 -13.91 0.78
CA GLU A 41 -5.92 -13.70 0.57
C GLU A 41 -5.66 -13.34 -0.90
N LEU A 42 -4.97 -12.23 -1.12
CA LEU A 42 -4.75 -11.63 -2.43
C LEU A 42 -3.27 -11.63 -2.76
N THR A 43 -2.93 -12.25 -3.87
CA THR A 43 -1.58 -12.22 -4.45
C THR A 43 -1.57 -11.40 -5.74
N GLU A 44 -0.41 -11.25 -6.34
CA GLU A 44 -0.26 -10.57 -7.63
C GLU A 44 -1.05 -11.22 -8.77
N GLU A 45 -1.41 -12.51 -8.63
CA GLU A 45 -2.20 -13.29 -9.59
C GLU A 45 -3.71 -13.14 -9.38
N SER A 46 -4.15 -12.56 -8.25
CA SER A 46 -5.56 -12.38 -7.93
C SER A 46 -6.24 -11.43 -8.91
N ALA A 47 -7.51 -11.73 -9.21
CA ALA A 47 -8.33 -10.92 -10.11
C ALA A 47 -8.48 -9.48 -9.58
N THR A 48 -8.42 -8.53 -10.50
CA THR A 48 -8.59 -7.10 -10.19
C THR A 48 -10.07 -6.73 -10.09
N ALA A 49 -10.41 -5.75 -9.25
CA ALA A 49 -11.77 -5.27 -9.09
C ALA A 49 -12.29 -4.50 -10.31
N THR A 50 -13.61 -4.45 -10.45
CA THR A 50 -14.29 -3.72 -11.53
C THR A 50 -14.79 -2.35 -11.10
N ASP A 51 -14.61 -1.98 -9.84
CA ASP A 51 -14.94 -0.67 -9.30
C ASP A 51 -14.06 0.45 -9.87
N PHE A 52 -14.32 1.68 -9.44
CA PHE A 52 -13.60 2.86 -9.93
C PHE A 52 -12.08 2.79 -9.62
N LEU A 53 -11.69 2.34 -8.42
CA LEU A 53 -10.28 2.27 -8.03
C LEU A 53 -9.55 1.14 -8.73
N GLY A 54 -10.18 -0.03 -8.84
CA GLY A 54 -9.65 -1.15 -9.59
C GLY A 54 -9.45 -0.81 -11.07
N GLN A 55 -10.44 -0.16 -11.70
CA GLN A 55 -10.31 0.30 -13.08
C GLN A 55 -9.21 1.37 -13.23
N LEU A 56 -9.13 2.31 -12.31
CA LEU A 56 -8.10 3.35 -12.33
C LEU A 56 -6.69 2.76 -12.23
N ALA A 57 -6.50 1.79 -11.34
CA ALA A 57 -5.21 1.13 -11.15
C ALA A 57 -4.81 0.29 -12.38
N ARG A 58 -5.77 -0.44 -12.99
CA ARG A 58 -5.53 -1.13 -14.28
C ARG A 58 -5.12 -0.16 -15.39
N ASP A 59 -5.88 0.94 -15.56
CA ASP A 59 -5.54 1.96 -16.56
C ASP A 59 -4.15 2.55 -16.31
N TRP A 60 -3.76 2.66 -15.04
CA TRP A 60 -2.45 3.17 -14.65
C TRP A 60 -1.33 2.20 -14.97
N GLU A 61 -1.50 0.89 -14.66
CA GLU A 61 -0.52 -0.15 -15.03
C GLU A 61 -0.41 -0.26 -16.56
N SER A 62 -1.55 -0.31 -17.28
CA SER A 62 -1.56 -0.38 -18.76
C SER A 62 -0.93 0.85 -19.43
N ALA A 63 -0.91 2.00 -18.76
CA ALA A 63 -0.25 3.20 -19.32
C ALA A 63 1.26 3.05 -19.52
N ALA A 64 1.89 2.05 -18.90
CA ALA A 64 3.31 1.74 -19.08
C ALA A 64 3.59 0.72 -20.20
N GLU A 65 2.56 0.12 -20.84
CA GLU A 65 2.70 -0.88 -21.90
C GLU A 65 3.61 -0.44 -23.08
N PRO A 66 3.59 0.82 -23.56
CA PRO A 66 4.50 1.25 -24.61
C PRO A 66 5.98 1.05 -24.27
N ALA A 67 6.36 1.25 -23.00
CA ALA A 67 7.74 1.00 -22.56
C ALA A 67 8.05 -0.50 -22.56
N ALA A 68 7.13 -1.35 -22.11
CA ALA A 68 7.30 -2.81 -22.15
C ALA A 68 7.41 -3.34 -23.58
N ALA A 69 6.58 -2.84 -24.49
CA ALA A 69 6.62 -3.20 -25.92
C ALA A 69 7.94 -2.80 -26.60
N ALA A 70 8.62 -1.77 -26.08
CA ALA A 70 9.95 -1.35 -26.53
C ALA A 70 11.10 -2.14 -25.89
N GLY A 71 10.81 -3.19 -25.11
CA GLY A 71 11.82 -4.05 -24.47
C GLY A 71 12.35 -3.52 -23.14
N ILE A 72 11.74 -2.49 -22.56
CA ILE A 72 12.08 -2.00 -21.22
C ILE A 72 11.39 -2.91 -20.20
N ARG A 73 12.12 -3.41 -19.21
CA ARG A 73 11.55 -4.18 -18.11
C ARG A 73 10.66 -3.26 -17.28
N VAL A 74 9.37 -3.55 -17.18
CA VAL A 74 8.41 -2.76 -16.39
C VAL A 74 8.02 -3.53 -15.14
N VAL A 75 8.06 -2.87 -13.99
CA VAL A 75 7.57 -3.41 -12.72
C VAL A 75 6.53 -2.45 -12.15
N HIS A 76 5.42 -3.03 -11.65
CA HIS A 76 4.32 -2.29 -11.04
C HIS A 76 4.26 -2.59 -9.53
N PRO A 77 5.00 -1.86 -8.68
CA PRO A 77 4.83 -1.99 -7.23
C PRO A 77 3.41 -1.55 -6.84
N ARG A 78 2.59 -2.51 -6.39
CA ARG A 78 1.26 -2.30 -5.83
C ARG A 78 1.42 -1.99 -4.35
N PHE A 79 1.51 -0.71 -4.03
CA PHE A 79 1.71 -0.27 -2.67
C PHE A 79 0.49 -0.49 -1.79
N GLY A 80 0.71 -1.09 -0.62
CA GLY A 80 -0.21 -1.07 0.49
C GLY A 80 -0.21 0.28 1.21
N LEU A 81 -0.69 0.28 2.43
CA LEU A 81 -0.72 1.44 3.30
C LEU A 81 0.69 1.74 3.81
N ILE A 82 1.34 2.74 3.24
CA ILE A 82 2.69 3.13 3.63
C ILE A 82 2.64 3.86 4.97
N LEU A 83 3.35 3.30 5.96
CA LEU A 83 3.45 3.87 7.30
C LEU A 83 4.71 4.74 7.41
N THR A 84 4.50 6.02 7.68
CA THR A 84 5.56 6.99 7.99
C THR A 84 4.98 8.10 8.86
N PRO A 85 5.71 8.58 9.88
CA PRO A 85 5.27 9.72 10.69
C PRO A 85 5.41 11.07 9.96
N ALA A 86 6.10 11.11 8.81
CA ALA A 86 6.34 12.33 8.04
C ALA A 86 5.19 12.70 7.09
N GLY A 87 4.10 11.91 7.07
CA GLY A 87 2.96 12.17 6.21
C GLY A 87 2.04 10.95 6.05
N GLY A 88 1.08 11.05 5.15
CA GLY A 88 0.15 9.97 4.85
C GLY A 88 -0.83 9.66 5.98
N VAL A 89 -1.21 8.38 6.08
CA VAL A 89 -2.26 7.94 7.00
C VAL A 89 -1.77 7.91 8.45
N LEU A 90 -0.54 7.45 8.71
CA LEU A 90 -0.02 7.37 10.07
C LEU A 90 0.05 8.76 10.71
N ASP A 91 0.61 9.74 10.01
CA ASP A 91 0.68 11.12 10.48
C ASP A 91 -0.71 11.68 10.88
N ARG A 92 -1.72 11.44 10.03
CA ARG A 92 -3.10 11.88 10.30
C ARG A 92 -3.73 11.18 11.49
N LEU A 93 -3.39 9.92 11.73
CA LEU A 93 -3.89 9.15 12.87
C LEU A 93 -3.20 9.56 14.19
N LEU A 94 -1.94 10.01 14.16
CA LEU A 94 -1.20 10.34 15.37
C LEU A 94 -1.90 11.40 16.23
N THR A 95 -2.47 12.43 15.63
CA THR A 95 -3.15 13.51 16.39
C THR A 95 -4.36 13.01 17.16
N PRO A 96 -5.40 12.38 16.55
CA PRO A 96 -6.54 11.86 17.31
C PRO A 96 -6.14 10.78 18.31
N PHE A 97 -5.17 9.91 17.99
CA PHE A 97 -4.71 8.91 18.94
C PHE A 97 -4.00 9.52 20.14
N ARG A 98 -3.12 10.51 19.96
CA ARG A 98 -2.47 11.23 21.07
C ARG A 98 -3.46 11.95 21.98
N LEU A 99 -4.57 12.40 21.44
CA LEU A 99 -5.67 13.03 22.19
C LEU A 99 -6.58 11.99 22.89
N GLY A 100 -6.37 10.68 22.67
CA GLY A 100 -7.19 9.62 23.27
C GLY A 100 -8.57 9.45 22.64
N VAL A 101 -8.78 9.99 21.44
CA VAL A 101 -10.03 9.85 20.65
C VAL A 101 -9.83 8.98 19.41
N GLY A 102 -8.70 8.30 19.30
CA GLY A 102 -8.47 7.29 18.25
C GLY A 102 -9.31 6.03 18.50
N GLY A 103 -9.77 5.40 17.42
CA GLY A 103 -10.57 4.17 17.51
C GLY A 103 -10.65 3.44 16.18
N ALA A 104 -11.18 2.21 16.23
CA ALA A 104 -11.38 1.40 15.05
C ALA A 104 -12.36 2.05 14.07
N LEU A 105 -12.11 1.90 12.78
CA LEU A 105 -12.93 2.46 11.70
C LEU A 105 -14.02 1.45 11.32
N GLY A 106 -15.27 1.87 11.33
CA GLY A 106 -16.39 0.98 11.06
C GLY A 106 -16.52 -0.12 12.13
N ASP A 107 -16.55 -1.37 11.71
CA ASP A 107 -16.53 -2.56 12.59
C ASP A 107 -15.10 -3.04 12.92
N GLY A 108 -14.08 -2.44 12.32
CA GLY A 108 -12.68 -2.75 12.54
C GLY A 108 -12.19 -4.07 11.93
N ARG A 109 -13.05 -4.79 11.20
CA ARG A 109 -12.75 -6.15 10.69
C ARG A 109 -12.00 -6.16 9.38
N GLN A 110 -12.01 -5.06 8.63
CA GLN A 110 -11.32 -4.94 7.35
C GLN A 110 -9.81 -5.11 7.50
N PHE A 111 -9.21 -5.88 6.59
CA PHE A 111 -7.76 -6.03 6.51
C PHE A 111 -7.09 -4.78 5.96
N MET A 112 -5.98 -4.43 6.56
CA MET A 112 -5.08 -3.37 6.17
C MET A 112 -3.75 -3.97 5.74
N SER A 113 -3.47 -3.95 4.45
CA SER A 113 -2.15 -4.32 3.91
C SER A 113 -1.22 -3.13 4.06
N TRP A 114 -0.47 -3.10 5.13
CA TRP A 114 0.46 -2.04 5.50
C TRP A 114 1.91 -2.36 5.11
N ILE A 115 2.79 -1.36 5.12
CA ILE A 115 4.24 -1.52 5.00
C ILE A 115 4.96 -0.31 5.62
N SER A 116 6.12 -0.52 6.24
CA SER A 116 6.98 0.58 6.70
C SER A 116 7.62 1.32 5.52
N ILE A 117 7.87 2.62 5.66
CA ILE A 117 8.60 3.38 4.64
C ILE A 117 10.00 2.81 4.38
N ASP A 118 10.66 2.25 5.40
CA ASP A 118 11.98 1.62 5.27
C ASP A 118 11.91 0.38 4.36
N ASP A 119 10.87 -0.44 4.51
CA ASP A 119 10.66 -1.60 3.65
C ASP A 119 10.17 -1.22 2.25
N VAL A 120 9.46 -0.10 2.09
CA VAL A 120 9.15 0.45 0.76
C VAL A 120 10.43 0.75 0.00
N LEU A 121 11.37 1.45 0.63
CA LEU A 121 12.66 1.79 0.01
C LEU A 121 13.48 0.54 -0.31
N GLY A 122 13.52 -0.42 0.63
CA GLY A 122 14.16 -1.70 0.44
C GLY A 122 13.56 -2.51 -0.70
N ALA A 123 12.22 -2.60 -0.77
CA ALA A 123 11.50 -3.30 -1.81
C ALA A 123 11.74 -2.68 -3.21
N ILE A 124 11.69 -1.35 -3.33
CA ILE A 124 12.00 -0.65 -4.60
C ILE A 124 13.43 -0.99 -5.05
N TYR A 125 14.40 -0.94 -4.13
CA TYR A 125 15.78 -1.31 -4.45
C TYR A 125 15.89 -2.78 -4.88
N HIS A 126 15.23 -3.69 -4.18
CA HIS A 126 15.18 -5.11 -4.53
C HIS A 126 14.59 -5.33 -5.93
N LEU A 127 13.44 -4.71 -6.22
CA LEU A 127 12.81 -4.78 -7.54
C LEU A 127 13.69 -4.22 -8.66
N LEU A 128 14.48 -3.18 -8.39
CA LEU A 128 15.46 -2.64 -9.34
C LEU A 128 16.62 -3.61 -9.59
N ALA A 129 17.14 -4.22 -8.52
CA ALA A 129 18.33 -5.06 -8.56
C ALA A 129 18.09 -6.46 -9.14
N HIS A 130 16.83 -6.94 -9.15
CA HIS A 130 16.49 -8.30 -9.61
C HIS A 130 15.85 -8.28 -10.99
N ASP A 131 16.66 -8.46 -12.02
CA ASP A 131 16.23 -8.39 -13.43
C ASP A 131 15.15 -9.44 -13.80
N ALA A 132 15.02 -10.52 -13.05
CA ALA A 132 14.02 -11.57 -13.27
C ALA A 132 12.58 -11.11 -12.86
N ILE A 133 12.44 -10.04 -12.08
CA ILE A 133 11.14 -9.57 -11.64
C ILE A 133 10.58 -8.58 -12.65
N SER A 134 9.38 -8.83 -13.15
CA SER A 134 8.64 -7.94 -14.06
C SER A 134 7.14 -8.05 -13.77
N GLY A 135 6.36 -7.06 -14.20
CA GLY A 135 4.91 -7.01 -13.95
C GLY A 135 4.56 -6.55 -12.53
N PRO A 136 3.40 -6.96 -12.01
CA PRO A 136 2.93 -6.53 -10.69
C PRO A 136 3.76 -7.15 -9.56
N ALA A 137 3.93 -6.38 -8.47
CA ALA A 137 4.53 -6.84 -7.23
C ALA A 137 3.86 -6.12 -6.05
N ASN A 138 3.22 -6.87 -5.15
CA ASN A 138 2.64 -6.30 -3.94
C ASN A 138 3.76 -5.80 -3.02
N VAL A 139 3.70 -4.53 -2.67
CA VAL A 139 4.64 -3.90 -1.74
C VAL A 139 3.89 -3.63 -0.44
N THR A 140 3.71 -4.73 0.29
CA THR A 140 3.05 -4.82 1.60
C THR A 140 3.95 -5.57 2.57
N ALA A 141 3.74 -5.41 3.88
CA ALA A 141 4.34 -6.31 4.87
C ALA A 141 3.72 -7.72 4.73
N PRO A 142 4.45 -8.77 5.15
CA PRO A 142 3.96 -10.16 5.02
C PRO A 142 2.83 -10.51 5.99
N THR A 143 2.53 -9.63 6.94
CA THR A 143 1.50 -9.82 7.98
C THR A 143 0.46 -8.71 7.91
N PRO A 144 -0.50 -8.74 6.96
CA PRO A 144 -1.64 -7.84 6.98
C PRO A 144 -2.43 -7.99 8.29
N VAL A 145 -2.97 -6.89 8.81
CA VAL A 145 -3.68 -6.89 10.10
C VAL A 145 -5.09 -6.34 9.93
N ARG A 146 -6.00 -6.69 10.84
CA ARG A 146 -7.31 -6.05 10.90
C ARG A 146 -7.19 -4.61 11.41
N ASN A 147 -8.10 -3.76 11.01
CA ASN A 147 -8.10 -2.36 11.46
C ASN A 147 -8.19 -2.23 12.98
N GLU A 148 -8.94 -3.12 13.66
CA GLU A 148 -8.99 -3.15 15.12
C GLU A 148 -7.62 -3.48 15.74
N ASP A 149 -6.87 -4.44 15.18
CA ASP A 149 -5.54 -4.80 15.65
C ASP A 149 -4.54 -3.66 15.43
N PHE A 150 -4.60 -3.02 14.26
CA PHE A 150 -3.81 -1.82 13.97
C PHE A 150 -4.09 -0.73 15.01
N THR A 151 -5.38 -0.47 15.27
CA THR A 151 -5.84 0.54 16.22
C THR A 151 -5.36 0.25 17.64
N ASN A 152 -5.54 -0.99 18.10
CA ASN A 152 -5.12 -1.41 19.44
C ASN A 152 -3.60 -1.34 19.59
N THR A 153 -2.84 -1.80 18.60
CA THR A 153 -1.37 -1.74 18.61
C THR A 153 -0.87 -0.29 18.67
N LEU A 154 -1.42 0.59 17.83
CA LEU A 154 -1.04 2.02 17.84
C LEU A 154 -1.41 2.69 19.17
N GLY A 155 -2.61 2.42 19.70
CA GLY A 155 -3.04 2.92 21.01
C GLY A 155 -2.14 2.44 22.14
N HIS A 156 -1.76 1.16 22.14
CA HIS A 156 -0.84 0.60 23.13
C HIS A 156 0.53 1.30 23.09
N ILE A 157 1.12 1.46 21.91
CA ILE A 157 2.42 2.14 21.74
C ILE A 157 2.37 3.59 22.20
N LEU A 158 1.27 4.29 21.92
CA LEU A 158 1.06 5.67 22.34
C LEU A 158 0.59 5.82 23.78
N GLN A 159 0.27 4.70 24.47
CA GLN A 159 -0.31 4.66 25.81
C GLN A 159 -1.62 5.47 25.87
N ARG A 160 -2.49 5.26 24.90
CA ARG A 160 -3.79 5.92 24.79
C ARG A 160 -4.93 4.92 24.58
N PRO A 161 -6.10 5.14 25.17
CA PRO A 161 -7.25 4.27 24.97
C PRO A 161 -7.76 4.36 23.52
N THR A 162 -8.33 3.24 23.04
CA THR A 162 -8.90 3.10 21.69
C THR A 162 -10.34 2.57 21.75
N ILE A 163 -11.07 2.96 22.78
CA ILE A 163 -12.36 2.35 23.16
C ILE A 163 -13.50 2.81 22.24
N ILE A 164 -13.39 4.00 21.65
CA ILE A 164 -14.49 4.62 20.91
C ILE A 164 -14.29 4.38 19.40
N PRO A 165 -15.07 3.44 18.77
CA PRO A 165 -14.99 3.26 17.34
C PRO A 165 -15.51 4.48 16.58
N VAL A 166 -14.98 4.71 15.40
CA VAL A 166 -15.49 5.72 14.46
C VAL A 166 -16.52 5.06 13.54
N PRO A 167 -17.82 5.33 13.71
CA PRO A 167 -18.86 4.65 12.95
C PRO A 167 -18.73 4.91 11.44
N ALA A 168 -19.04 3.90 10.61
CA ALA A 168 -18.96 4.00 9.16
C ALA A 168 -19.78 5.17 8.58
N PHE A 169 -20.95 5.46 9.16
CA PHE A 169 -21.76 6.60 8.71
C PHE A 169 -21.07 7.96 8.93
N ALA A 170 -20.28 8.10 10.00
CA ALA A 170 -19.52 9.32 10.26
C ALA A 170 -18.36 9.48 9.27
N LEU A 171 -17.70 8.38 8.93
CA LEU A 171 -16.67 8.37 7.88
C LEU A 171 -17.25 8.76 6.51
N ARG A 172 -18.40 8.18 6.14
CA ARG A 172 -19.11 8.54 4.89
C ARG A 172 -19.58 9.98 4.87
N ALA A 173 -20.01 10.53 5.99
CA ALA A 173 -20.41 11.95 6.09
C ALA A 173 -19.24 12.92 5.83
N VAL A 174 -18.00 12.54 6.22
CA VAL A 174 -16.81 13.37 6.08
C VAL A 174 -16.10 13.14 4.73
N PHE A 175 -15.99 11.88 4.30
CA PHE A 175 -15.18 11.47 3.13
C PHE A 175 -16.01 11.05 1.92
N GLY A 176 -17.35 10.99 2.04
CA GLY A 176 -18.22 10.52 0.96
C GLY A 176 -17.90 9.08 0.55
N GLU A 177 -18.00 8.78 -0.75
CA GLU A 177 -17.70 7.46 -1.33
C GLU A 177 -16.24 7.02 -1.11
N MET A 178 -15.33 7.96 -0.85
CA MET A 178 -13.93 7.63 -0.54
C MET A 178 -13.78 6.89 0.79
N ALA A 179 -14.74 7.03 1.72
CA ALA A 179 -14.72 6.29 2.97
C ALA A 179 -14.75 4.78 2.74
N ASP A 180 -15.68 4.32 1.90
CA ASP A 180 -15.83 2.91 1.59
C ASP A 180 -14.61 2.36 0.84
N ALA A 181 -14.11 3.11 -0.15
CA ALA A 181 -13.03 2.66 -1.00
C ALA A 181 -11.63 2.68 -0.36
N LEU A 182 -11.37 3.58 0.60
CA LEU A 182 -10.02 3.78 1.17
C LEU A 182 -9.91 3.43 2.65
N LEU A 183 -11.01 3.47 3.41
CA LEU A 183 -10.98 3.30 4.86
C LEU A 183 -11.70 2.04 5.34
N LEU A 184 -12.73 1.60 4.60
CA LEU A 184 -13.58 0.48 4.98
C LEU A 184 -13.38 -0.76 4.09
N ALA A 185 -12.76 -0.61 2.91
CA ALA A 185 -12.43 -1.73 2.05
C ALA A 185 -11.40 -2.66 2.71
N SER A 186 -11.64 -3.96 2.62
CA SER A 186 -10.77 -5.00 3.12
C SER A 186 -9.85 -5.52 2.01
N GLN A 187 -8.55 -5.43 2.23
CA GLN A 187 -7.53 -5.93 1.29
C GLN A 187 -6.50 -6.73 2.08
N HIS A 188 -6.59 -8.06 2.00
CA HIS A 188 -5.62 -8.99 2.58
C HIS A 188 -4.56 -9.32 1.52
N ALA A 189 -3.77 -8.32 1.10
CA ALA A 189 -2.77 -8.48 0.05
C ALA A 189 -1.43 -8.94 0.62
N GLU A 190 -0.93 -10.04 0.08
CA GLU A 190 0.35 -10.65 0.42
C GLU A 190 1.43 -10.31 -0.61
N PRO A 191 2.68 -10.10 -0.18
CA PRO A 191 3.80 -9.78 -1.06
C PRO A 191 4.45 -11.06 -1.63
N ALA A 192 3.68 -11.83 -2.44
CA ALA A 192 4.13 -13.14 -2.90
C ALA A 192 5.40 -13.05 -3.78
N VAL A 193 5.47 -12.07 -4.66
CA VAL A 193 6.65 -11.82 -5.53
C VAL A 193 7.87 -11.43 -4.70
N LEU A 194 7.75 -10.52 -3.74
CA LEU A 194 8.87 -10.10 -2.88
C LEU A 194 9.37 -11.26 -2.02
N SER A 195 8.45 -11.99 -1.37
CA SER A 195 8.79 -13.15 -0.54
C SER A 195 9.43 -14.26 -1.35
N GLY A 196 8.85 -14.60 -2.51
CA GLY A 196 9.35 -15.64 -3.40
C GLY A 196 10.71 -15.30 -4.03
N SER A 197 11.03 -14.01 -4.21
CA SER A 197 12.32 -13.54 -4.73
C SER A 197 13.39 -13.34 -3.65
N GLY A 198 13.09 -13.66 -2.38
CA GLY A 198 14.04 -13.63 -1.27
C GLY A 198 14.22 -12.23 -0.65
N TYR A 199 13.28 -11.31 -0.85
CA TYR A 199 13.30 -10.05 -0.10
C TYR A 199 13.15 -10.29 1.40
N ARG A 200 13.98 -9.65 2.21
CA ARG A 200 13.91 -9.73 3.67
C ARG A 200 13.38 -8.43 4.24
N PHE A 201 12.17 -8.50 4.80
CA PHE A 201 11.55 -7.35 5.45
C PHE A 201 12.32 -7.00 6.73
N ARG A 202 12.55 -5.71 6.94
CA ARG A 202 13.13 -5.19 8.19
C ARG A 202 12.12 -5.21 9.31
N TYR A 203 10.87 -4.88 8.98
CA TYR A 203 9.76 -4.79 9.92
C TYR A 203 8.59 -5.64 9.41
N PRO A 204 8.67 -6.98 9.54
CA PRO A 204 7.60 -7.87 9.10
C PRO A 204 6.34 -7.74 9.98
N GLU A 205 6.48 -7.33 11.25
CA GLU A 205 5.41 -7.22 12.23
C GLU A 205 5.06 -5.78 12.54
N LEU A 206 3.75 -5.49 12.65
CA LEU A 206 3.21 -4.13 12.81
C LEU A 206 3.77 -3.42 14.05
N GLU A 207 3.84 -4.10 15.19
CA GLU A 207 4.29 -3.48 16.43
C GLU A 207 5.74 -3.02 16.32
N GLY A 208 6.62 -3.86 15.76
CA GLY A 208 8.02 -3.50 15.54
C GLY A 208 8.17 -2.31 14.60
N ALA A 209 7.40 -2.29 13.50
CA ALA A 209 7.37 -1.17 12.56
C ALA A 209 6.93 0.14 13.22
N LEU A 210 5.82 0.11 13.96
CA LEU A 210 5.29 1.30 14.62
C LEU A 210 6.21 1.81 15.74
N ARG A 211 6.83 0.92 16.51
CA ARG A 211 7.81 1.31 17.54
C ARG A 211 9.00 2.03 16.92
N HIS A 212 9.56 1.48 15.86
CA HIS A 212 10.65 2.10 15.09
C HIS A 212 10.26 3.48 14.57
N LEU A 213 9.17 3.55 13.79
CA LEU A 213 8.71 4.78 13.15
C LEU A 213 8.37 5.90 14.13
N LEU A 214 7.97 5.55 15.36
CA LEU A 214 7.61 6.51 16.40
C LEU A 214 8.74 6.79 17.41
N GLY A 215 9.94 6.22 17.19
CA GLY A 215 11.08 6.36 18.12
C GLY A 215 10.78 5.79 19.51
N ARG A 216 10.04 4.66 19.56
CA ARG A 216 9.60 3.96 20.77
C ARG A 216 10.22 2.58 20.87
N GLU A 217 11.37 2.35 20.25
CA GLU A 217 12.11 1.10 20.36
C GLU A 217 12.43 0.83 21.81
N THR A 218 12.19 -0.39 22.28
CA THR A 218 12.70 -0.87 23.58
C THR A 218 14.21 -0.95 23.45
N ALA A 219 14.94 -0.21 24.30
CA ALA A 219 16.37 -0.43 24.42
C ALA A 219 16.60 -1.92 24.70
N GLY A 220 17.26 -2.61 23.76
CA GLY A 220 17.65 -4.03 23.88
C GLY A 220 18.71 -4.22 24.99
#